data_99a984e830fbb4731e3f7d5bce74eb6b
#
_entry.id   99a984e830fbb4731e3f7d5bce74eb6b
#
_cell.length_a   1.000
_cell.length_b   1.000
_cell.length_c   1.000
_cell.angle_alpha   90.00
_cell.angle_beta   90.00
_cell.angle_gamma   90.00
#
_symmetry.space_group_name_H-M   'P 1'
#
loop_
_entity.id
_entity.type
_entity.pdbx_description
1 polymer ?
#
loop_
_entity_poly.entity_id
_entity_poly.type
_entity_poly.pdbx_seq_one_letter_code
_entity_poly.pdbx_strand_id
1 'polypeptide(L)'
;EVKYLPVIESALNPMAISRVGATGLWQFMLPTGKRYGLEVNTLVDERRDPVKASYAAAHYLSDLYKIFDDWSLVIAAYNCGPTNVNKAIHRAKGNADYWNIYPYLPKETRGYVPAFIAANYIMNYYCDHNICPMVTELPVKTDTVLVNKDIHLEQIAQVLNINIEHLRNLNPQYRRDIINGLNKPMALRLPSTLIGSFIDQEDSICAYKADELFLKRTFVDVNDAEPSVSRSRSSYSRRSSSSSSRSSRSSRSKKGKNKKKTRTKSVTIRNGDTLSEIAARNGTTVKKLRKLNKISGNHIRAGKKLKVK
;
A
#
# COMPACT_ATOMS: atom_id res chain seq x y z
N GLU A 1 -5.31 23.30 7.70
CA GLU A 1 -6.57 22.53 7.66
C GLU A 1 -6.36 21.10 7.13
N VAL A 2 -5.49 20.87 6.14
CA VAL A 2 -5.24 19.54 5.55
C VAL A 2 -4.74 18.49 6.55
N LYS A 3 -4.25 18.89 7.73
CA LYS A 3 -3.86 17.99 8.82
C LYS A 3 -4.99 17.07 9.33
N TYR A 4 -6.25 17.38 8.99
CA TYR A 4 -7.40 16.57 9.37
C TYR A 4 -7.82 15.53 8.32
N LEU A 5 -7.11 15.42 7.18
CA LEU A 5 -7.33 14.34 6.21
C LEU A 5 -7.23 12.94 6.84
N PRO A 6 -6.24 12.65 7.72
CA PRO A 6 -6.14 11.34 8.38
C PRO A 6 -7.37 10.95 9.22
N VAL A 7 -8.19 11.91 9.65
CA VAL A 7 -9.44 11.61 10.37
C VAL A 7 -10.40 10.81 9.46
N ILE A 8 -10.56 11.25 8.21
CA ILE A 8 -11.46 10.59 7.26
C ILE A 8 -10.81 9.41 6.53
N GLU A 9 -9.47 9.37 6.44
CA GLU A 9 -8.74 8.29 5.78
C GLU A 9 -8.63 7.03 6.65
N SER A 10 -8.30 7.20 7.92
CA SER A 10 -7.93 6.09 8.80
C SER A 10 -8.48 6.20 10.23
N ALA A 11 -9.30 7.20 10.54
CA ALA A 11 -9.67 7.55 11.91
C ALA A 11 -8.42 7.70 12.82
N LEU A 12 -7.36 8.30 12.28
CA LEU A 12 -6.05 8.49 12.91
C LEU A 12 -5.31 7.18 13.26
N ASN A 13 -5.69 6.05 12.68
CA ASN A 13 -5.03 4.77 12.91
C ASN A 13 -3.85 4.53 11.94
N PRO A 14 -2.59 4.55 12.42
CA PRO A 14 -1.42 4.33 11.57
C PRO A 14 -1.30 2.88 11.06
N MET A 15 -2.02 1.93 11.68
CA MET A 15 -2.05 0.53 11.28
C MET A 15 -3.16 0.20 10.29
N ALA A 16 -4.00 1.17 9.91
CA ALA A 16 -5.14 0.95 9.02
C ALA A 16 -4.69 0.44 7.64
N ILE A 17 -5.40 -0.56 7.13
CA ILE A 17 -5.20 -1.11 5.78
C ILE A 17 -6.57 -1.24 5.11
N SER A 18 -6.72 -0.61 3.95
CA SER A 18 -7.93 -0.71 3.16
C SER A 18 -8.00 -2.03 2.37
N ARG A 19 -9.19 -2.37 1.85
CA ARG A 19 -9.39 -3.55 0.98
C ARG A 19 -8.55 -3.55 -0.30
N VAL A 20 -8.13 -2.37 -0.75
CA VAL A 20 -7.31 -2.18 -1.96
C VAL A 20 -5.82 -2.00 -1.65
N GLY A 21 -5.43 -2.12 -0.37
CA GLY A 21 -4.03 -2.07 0.05
C GLY A 21 -3.50 -0.65 0.32
N ALA A 22 -4.36 0.37 0.42
CA ALA A 22 -3.96 1.65 0.97
C ALA A 22 -3.64 1.47 2.46
N THR A 23 -2.57 2.07 2.95
CA THR A 23 -2.02 1.75 4.27
C THR A 23 -1.60 3.01 5.02
N GLY A 24 -1.79 2.95 6.35
CA GLY A 24 -1.29 3.95 7.29
C GLY A 24 -2.23 5.12 7.51
N LEU A 25 -1.73 6.07 8.29
CA LEU A 25 -2.45 7.28 8.69
C LEU A 25 -3.06 8.03 7.49
N TRP A 26 -2.31 8.15 6.41
CA TRP A 26 -2.62 8.88 5.20
C TRP A 26 -3.14 8.00 4.06
N GLN A 27 -3.39 6.71 4.31
CA GLN A 27 -3.89 5.73 3.35
C GLN A 27 -3.15 5.74 2.00
N PHE A 28 -1.82 5.78 2.05
CA PHE A 28 -1.03 5.70 0.83
C PHE A 28 -1.17 4.37 0.10
N MET A 29 -1.48 4.43 -1.18
CA MET A 29 -1.27 3.30 -2.08
C MET A 29 0.23 3.03 -2.24
N LEU A 30 0.63 1.76 -2.38
CA LEU A 30 2.04 1.37 -2.49
C LEU A 30 2.82 2.15 -3.57
N PRO A 31 2.33 2.32 -4.82
CA PRO A 31 3.06 3.08 -5.83
C PRO A 31 3.22 4.56 -5.47
N THR A 32 2.17 5.16 -4.87
CA THR A 32 2.20 6.56 -4.45
C THR A 32 3.17 6.77 -3.29
N GLY A 33 3.11 5.93 -2.24
CA GLY A 33 4.05 6.00 -1.12
C GLY A 33 5.51 5.92 -1.58
N LYS A 34 5.84 4.95 -2.43
CA LYS A 34 7.20 4.82 -3.00
C LYS A 34 7.63 6.03 -3.82
N ARG A 35 6.72 6.63 -4.59
CA ARG A 35 7.00 7.84 -5.37
C ARG A 35 7.38 9.02 -4.49
N TYR A 36 6.80 9.10 -3.28
CA TYR A 36 7.09 10.15 -2.30
C TYR A 36 8.11 9.72 -1.24
N GLY A 37 8.96 8.72 -1.56
CA GLY A 37 10.14 8.36 -0.80
C GLY A 37 9.91 7.41 0.37
N LEU A 38 8.69 6.86 0.54
CA LEU A 38 8.40 5.91 1.61
C LEU A 38 8.94 4.52 1.25
N GLU A 39 9.75 3.96 2.13
CA GLU A 39 10.23 2.59 2.01
C GLU A 39 9.15 1.60 2.40
N VAL A 40 8.95 0.60 1.54
CA VAL A 40 8.03 -0.51 1.82
C VAL A 40 8.69 -1.81 1.38
N ASN A 41 8.96 -2.67 2.38
CA ASN A 41 9.53 -4.00 2.21
C ASN A 41 8.91 -4.98 3.21
N THR A 42 9.49 -6.17 3.37
CA THR A 42 8.98 -7.22 4.28
C THR A 42 9.11 -6.88 5.76
N LEU A 43 10.08 -6.05 6.13
CA LEU A 43 10.36 -5.66 7.53
C LEU A 43 9.82 -4.28 7.87
N VAL A 44 9.80 -3.36 6.90
CA VAL A 44 9.47 -1.95 7.10
C VAL A 44 8.36 -1.52 6.14
N ASP A 45 7.38 -0.79 6.66
CA ASP A 45 6.36 -0.10 5.87
C ASP A 45 6.20 1.34 6.39
N GLU A 46 6.95 2.27 5.81
CA GLU A 46 6.98 3.68 6.24
C GLU A 46 5.67 4.43 5.97
N ARG A 47 4.72 3.83 5.25
CA ARG A 47 3.35 4.37 5.15
C ARG A 47 2.64 4.38 6.50
N ARG A 48 3.09 3.53 7.43
CA ARG A 48 2.59 3.47 8.82
C ARG A 48 3.33 4.43 9.75
N ASP A 49 4.52 4.90 9.39
CA ASP A 49 5.25 5.89 10.18
C ASP A 49 4.50 7.23 10.13
N PRO A 50 3.96 7.74 11.26
CA PRO A 50 3.16 8.96 11.26
C PRO A 50 3.93 10.19 10.76
N VAL A 51 5.23 10.26 11.06
CA VAL A 51 6.06 11.42 10.68
C VAL A 51 6.43 11.36 9.21
N LYS A 52 7.05 10.25 8.77
CA LYS A 52 7.48 10.09 7.37
C LYS A 52 6.29 10.15 6.40
N ALA A 53 5.19 9.47 6.75
CA ALA A 53 3.97 9.51 5.93
C ALA A 53 3.37 10.93 5.87
N SER A 54 3.45 11.72 6.95
CA SER A 54 2.96 13.10 6.93
C SER A 54 3.81 14.00 6.02
N TYR A 55 5.13 13.87 6.04
CA TYR A 55 5.99 14.58 5.09
C TYR A 55 5.67 14.17 3.65
N ALA A 56 5.55 12.89 3.37
CA ALA A 56 5.18 12.40 2.04
C ALA A 56 3.81 12.93 1.58
N ALA A 57 2.82 12.99 2.49
CA ALA A 57 1.50 13.53 2.21
C ALA A 57 1.53 15.03 1.93
N ALA A 58 2.32 15.81 2.68
CA ALA A 58 2.50 17.23 2.45
C ALA A 58 3.10 17.49 1.06
N HIS A 59 4.10 16.71 0.65
CA HIS A 59 4.68 16.79 -0.69
C HIS A 59 3.66 16.42 -1.78
N TYR A 60 2.90 15.35 -1.57
CA TYR A 60 1.85 14.94 -2.52
C TYR A 60 0.77 16.01 -2.67
N LEU A 61 0.27 16.56 -1.57
CA LEU A 61 -0.72 17.63 -1.57
C LEU A 61 -0.18 18.90 -2.24
N SER A 62 1.08 19.26 -2.00
CA SER A 62 1.76 20.37 -2.69
C SER A 62 1.81 20.17 -4.21
N ASP A 63 2.14 18.94 -4.67
CA ASP A 63 2.17 18.65 -6.10
C ASP A 63 0.76 18.67 -6.73
N LEU A 64 -0.26 18.21 -6.01
CA LEU A 64 -1.65 18.33 -6.45
C LEU A 64 -2.11 19.79 -6.52
N TYR A 65 -1.69 20.63 -5.55
CA TYR A 65 -2.02 22.05 -5.55
C TYR A 65 -1.40 22.78 -6.74
N LYS A 66 -0.17 22.46 -7.12
CA LYS A 66 0.47 23.00 -8.33
C LYS A 66 -0.31 22.69 -9.61
N ILE A 67 -1.09 21.57 -9.62
CA ILE A 67 -1.88 21.15 -10.78
C ILE A 67 -3.24 21.86 -10.82
N PHE A 68 -3.91 21.99 -9.68
CA PHE A 68 -5.31 22.39 -9.63
C PHE A 68 -5.56 23.79 -9.09
N ASP A 69 -4.64 24.34 -8.32
CA ASP A 69 -4.71 25.68 -7.66
C ASP A 69 -6.03 25.92 -6.87
N ASP A 70 -6.71 24.82 -6.49
CA ASP A 70 -7.96 24.82 -5.73
C ASP A 70 -7.97 23.66 -4.73
N TRP A 71 -8.18 23.97 -3.45
CA TRP A 71 -8.12 22.95 -2.39
C TRP A 71 -9.23 21.90 -2.48
N SER A 72 -10.42 22.23 -2.95
CA SER A 72 -11.51 21.25 -3.11
C SER A 72 -11.15 20.23 -4.18
N LEU A 73 -10.54 20.69 -5.27
CA LEU A 73 -10.03 19.83 -6.34
C LEU A 73 -8.81 19.00 -5.87
N VAL A 74 -7.92 19.58 -5.06
CA VAL A 74 -6.77 18.89 -4.46
C VAL A 74 -7.24 17.75 -3.57
N ILE A 75 -8.20 18.01 -2.66
CA ILE A 75 -8.78 17.00 -1.77
C ILE A 75 -9.48 15.90 -2.58
N ALA A 76 -10.25 16.25 -3.60
CA ALA A 76 -10.85 15.28 -4.52
C ALA A 76 -9.79 14.45 -5.25
N ALA A 77 -8.70 15.09 -5.72
CA ALA A 77 -7.58 14.43 -6.41
C ALA A 77 -6.75 13.54 -5.49
N TYR A 78 -6.61 13.88 -4.22
CA TYR A 78 -5.98 13.02 -3.22
C TYR A 78 -6.70 11.66 -3.14
N ASN A 79 -8.04 11.67 -3.08
CA ASN A 79 -8.86 10.47 -2.98
C ASN A 79 -8.89 9.66 -4.29
N CYS A 80 -9.21 10.27 -5.44
CA CYS A 80 -9.42 9.51 -6.67
C CYS A 80 -8.27 9.60 -7.69
N GLY A 81 -7.24 10.36 -7.39
CA GLY A 81 -6.12 10.64 -8.29
C GLY A 81 -6.40 11.78 -9.28
N PRO A 82 -5.34 12.55 -9.66
CA PRO A 82 -5.47 13.73 -10.52
C PRO A 82 -6.07 13.43 -11.89
N THR A 83 -5.82 12.24 -12.44
CA THR A 83 -6.37 11.83 -13.74
C THR A 83 -7.90 11.78 -13.73
N ASN A 84 -8.54 11.36 -12.64
CA ASN A 84 -10.00 11.28 -12.56
C ASN A 84 -10.62 12.66 -12.39
N VAL A 85 -9.99 13.55 -11.65
CA VAL A 85 -10.41 14.96 -11.54
C VAL A 85 -10.31 15.64 -12.91
N ASN A 86 -9.19 15.50 -13.62
CA ASN A 86 -9.04 16.06 -14.98
C ASN A 86 -10.09 15.53 -15.96
N LYS A 87 -10.43 14.23 -15.91
CA LYS A 87 -11.53 13.68 -16.70
C LYS A 87 -12.89 14.30 -16.34
N ALA A 88 -13.13 14.58 -15.05
CA ALA A 88 -14.36 15.23 -14.60
C ALA A 88 -14.43 16.68 -15.09
N ILE A 89 -13.34 17.46 -15.00
CA ILE A 89 -13.23 18.82 -15.54
C ILE A 89 -13.50 18.83 -17.04
N HIS A 90 -12.89 17.91 -17.78
CA HIS A 90 -13.14 17.80 -19.24
C HIS A 90 -14.62 17.52 -19.55
N ARG A 91 -15.30 16.64 -18.80
CA ARG A 91 -16.72 16.35 -18.94
C ARG A 91 -17.61 17.57 -18.56
N ALA A 92 -17.15 18.40 -17.64
CA ALA A 92 -17.78 19.66 -17.25
C ALA A 92 -17.41 20.82 -18.20
N LYS A 93 -16.97 20.54 -19.44
CA LYS A 93 -16.60 21.51 -20.48
C LYS A 93 -15.48 22.47 -20.04
N GLY A 94 -14.55 22.02 -19.22
CA GLY A 94 -13.40 22.81 -18.74
C GLY A 94 -13.68 23.61 -17.46
N ASN A 95 -14.88 23.52 -16.88
CA ASN A 95 -15.17 24.19 -15.62
C ASN A 95 -14.46 23.43 -14.48
N ALA A 96 -13.50 24.10 -13.82
CA ALA A 96 -12.64 23.56 -12.77
C ALA A 96 -13.15 23.91 -11.36
N ASP A 97 -14.45 24.00 -11.17
CA ASP A 97 -15.09 24.14 -9.86
C ASP A 97 -15.56 22.77 -9.35
N TYR A 98 -15.32 22.48 -8.05
CA TYR A 98 -15.65 21.18 -7.46
C TYR A 98 -17.13 20.82 -7.62
N TRP A 99 -18.06 21.76 -7.38
CA TRP A 99 -19.49 21.50 -7.44
C TRP A 99 -19.98 21.28 -8.87
N ASN A 100 -19.34 21.92 -9.84
CA ASN A 100 -19.64 21.71 -11.26
C ASN A 100 -19.14 20.37 -11.77
N ILE A 101 -18.01 19.87 -11.26
CA ILE A 101 -17.48 18.54 -11.63
C ILE A 101 -18.06 17.39 -10.79
N TYR A 102 -18.73 17.70 -9.68
CA TYR A 102 -19.30 16.73 -8.74
C TYR A 102 -20.06 15.56 -9.42
N PRO A 103 -20.99 15.80 -10.38
CA PRO A 103 -21.73 14.72 -11.04
C PRO A 103 -20.83 13.75 -11.85
N TYR A 104 -19.64 14.20 -12.25
CA TYR A 104 -18.71 13.47 -13.10
C TYR A 104 -17.60 12.77 -12.30
N LEU A 105 -17.47 13.07 -11.00
CA LEU A 105 -16.52 12.40 -10.10
C LEU A 105 -16.97 10.96 -9.78
N PRO A 106 -16.04 10.06 -9.42
CA PRO A 106 -16.38 8.76 -8.84
C PRO A 106 -17.33 8.92 -7.64
N LYS A 107 -18.28 7.99 -7.49
CA LYS A 107 -19.31 8.08 -6.45
C LYS A 107 -18.74 8.27 -5.03
N GLU A 108 -17.64 7.57 -4.73
CA GLU A 108 -16.92 7.65 -3.46
C GLU A 108 -16.35 9.06 -3.23
N THR A 109 -15.71 9.63 -4.24
CA THR A 109 -15.07 10.95 -4.18
C THR A 109 -16.06 12.11 -3.99
N ARG A 110 -17.32 11.94 -4.43
CA ARG A 110 -18.36 12.98 -4.26
C ARG A 110 -18.62 13.29 -2.79
N GLY A 111 -18.57 12.30 -1.92
CA GLY A 111 -18.74 12.49 -0.47
C GLY A 111 -17.45 12.88 0.26
N TYR A 112 -16.31 12.77 -0.39
CA TYR A 112 -15.03 12.90 0.29
C TYR A 112 -14.71 14.34 0.71
N VAL A 113 -14.90 15.33 -0.18
CA VAL A 113 -14.70 16.76 0.17
C VAL A 113 -15.70 17.24 1.23
N PRO A 114 -17.00 16.94 1.14
CA PRO A 114 -17.94 17.23 2.23
C PRO A 114 -17.54 16.56 3.56
N ALA A 115 -17.09 15.32 3.54
CA ALA A 115 -16.62 14.63 4.74
C ALA A 115 -15.37 15.31 5.34
N PHE A 116 -14.46 15.78 4.51
CA PHE A 116 -13.30 16.56 4.95
C PHE A 116 -13.71 17.89 5.61
N ILE A 117 -14.66 18.60 5.01
CA ILE A 117 -15.19 19.84 5.59
C ILE A 117 -15.83 19.56 6.96
N ALA A 118 -16.64 18.49 7.06
CA ALA A 118 -17.27 18.09 8.32
C ALA A 118 -16.22 17.69 9.38
N ALA A 119 -15.17 16.96 9.00
CA ALA A 119 -14.07 16.60 9.90
C ALA A 119 -13.35 17.87 10.41
N ASN A 120 -13.03 18.81 9.52
CA ASN A 120 -12.43 20.10 9.91
C ASN A 120 -13.32 20.85 10.91
N TYR A 121 -14.60 20.91 10.65
CA TYR A 121 -15.57 21.58 11.54
C TYR A 121 -15.56 20.93 12.94
N ILE A 122 -15.78 19.62 13.01
CA ILE A 122 -15.82 18.90 14.29
C ILE A 122 -14.48 18.98 15.04
N MET A 123 -13.35 18.86 14.35
CA MET A 123 -12.04 18.93 15.00
C MET A 123 -11.68 20.33 15.54
N ASN A 124 -12.33 21.38 15.06
CA ASN A 124 -12.14 22.73 15.60
C ASN A 124 -13.19 23.13 16.66
N TYR A 125 -14.40 22.54 16.59
CA TYR A 125 -15.56 22.92 17.42
C TYR A 125 -16.08 21.77 18.28
N TYR A 126 -15.23 20.77 18.58
CA TYR A 126 -15.65 19.57 19.33
C TYR A 126 -16.22 19.90 20.73
N CYS A 127 -15.71 20.95 21.40
CA CYS A 127 -16.23 21.38 22.68
C CYS A 127 -17.68 21.89 22.59
N ASP A 128 -18.03 22.60 21.49
CA ASP A 128 -19.37 23.12 21.27
C ASP A 128 -20.39 22.01 21.03
N HIS A 129 -19.90 20.83 20.66
CA HIS A 129 -20.69 19.61 20.45
C HIS A 129 -20.63 18.63 21.64
N ASN A 130 -20.13 19.06 22.79
CA ASN A 130 -19.98 18.23 24.00
C ASN A 130 -19.11 16.98 23.77
N ILE A 131 -18.16 17.04 22.86
CA ILE A 131 -17.19 15.96 22.65
C ILE A 131 -15.98 16.22 23.53
N CYS A 132 -15.75 15.32 24.51
CA CYS A 132 -14.62 15.44 25.42
C CYS A 132 -13.45 14.54 24.93
N PRO A 133 -12.22 15.07 24.82
CA PRO A 133 -11.05 14.24 24.52
C PRO A 133 -10.83 13.20 25.61
N MET A 134 -10.53 11.97 25.21
CA MET A 134 -10.13 10.91 26.15
C MET A 134 -8.65 11.03 26.48
N VAL A 135 -8.29 10.75 27.71
CA VAL A 135 -6.88 10.59 28.13
C VAL A 135 -6.35 9.30 27.53
N THR A 136 -5.16 9.36 26.92
CA THR A 136 -4.50 8.18 26.35
C THR A 136 -3.40 7.69 27.30
N GLU A 137 -3.14 6.38 27.30
CA GLU A 137 -2.05 5.77 28.08
C GLU A 137 -0.67 5.96 27.42
N LEU A 138 -0.63 6.43 26.20
CA LEU A 138 0.62 6.67 25.47
C LEU A 138 1.39 7.84 26.08
N PRO A 139 2.74 7.78 26.09
CA PRO A 139 3.56 8.83 26.67
C PRO A 139 3.37 10.16 25.92
N VAL A 140 3.18 11.23 26.67
CA VAL A 140 2.95 12.58 26.12
C VAL A 140 4.16 13.10 25.35
N LYS A 141 5.39 12.74 25.82
CA LYS A 141 6.65 13.15 25.19
C LYS A 141 7.40 11.93 24.68
N THR A 142 7.72 11.93 23.41
CA THR A 142 8.53 10.92 22.76
C THR A 142 9.70 11.56 22.05
N ASP A 143 10.80 10.84 21.91
CA ASP A 143 11.96 11.24 21.15
C ASP A 143 12.43 10.10 20.25
N THR A 144 13.35 10.36 19.35
CA THR A 144 13.81 9.40 18.34
C THR A 144 15.31 9.22 18.43
N VAL A 145 15.74 7.96 18.49
CA VAL A 145 17.15 7.56 18.40
C VAL A 145 17.40 6.82 17.10
N LEU A 146 18.58 7.01 16.51
CA LEU A 146 19.00 6.26 15.32
C LEU A 146 19.71 4.98 15.74
N VAL A 147 19.19 3.86 15.27
CA VAL A 147 19.72 2.52 15.56
C VAL A 147 20.50 2.03 14.34
N ASN A 148 21.77 1.64 14.57
CA ASN A 148 22.72 1.15 13.55
C ASN A 148 22.93 -0.37 13.62
N LYS A 149 22.21 -1.05 14.49
CA LYS A 149 22.26 -2.51 14.69
C LYS A 149 20.89 -3.12 14.37
N ASP A 150 20.85 -4.41 14.12
CA ASP A 150 19.56 -5.12 14.03
C ASP A 150 19.08 -5.39 15.45
N ILE A 151 17.91 -4.85 15.80
CA ILE A 151 17.30 -4.98 17.14
C ILE A 151 15.86 -5.46 16.99
N HIS A 152 15.44 -6.39 17.84
CA HIS A 152 14.04 -6.79 17.95
C HIS A 152 13.35 -5.98 19.05
N LEU A 153 12.11 -5.51 18.82
CA LEU A 153 11.38 -4.70 19.83
C LEU A 153 11.21 -5.43 21.18
N GLU A 154 11.14 -6.77 21.15
CA GLU A 154 11.12 -7.60 22.37
C GLU A 154 12.37 -7.41 23.22
N GLN A 155 13.56 -7.27 22.62
CA GLN A 155 14.80 -7.01 23.35
C GLN A 155 14.73 -5.70 24.12
N ILE A 156 14.23 -4.65 23.46
CA ILE A 156 14.04 -3.34 24.08
C ILE A 156 13.00 -3.42 25.19
N ALA A 157 11.88 -4.09 24.91
CA ALA A 157 10.79 -4.24 25.87
C ALA A 157 11.23 -4.89 27.19
N GLN A 158 12.01 -5.97 27.10
CA GLN A 158 12.45 -6.73 28.26
C GLN A 158 13.54 -6.02 29.04
N VAL A 159 14.54 -5.46 28.36
CA VAL A 159 15.68 -4.82 29.05
C VAL A 159 15.26 -3.48 29.69
N LEU A 160 14.43 -2.68 28.98
CA LEU A 160 13.98 -1.39 29.50
C LEU A 160 12.67 -1.49 30.30
N ASN A 161 12.13 -2.69 30.51
CA ASN A 161 10.87 -2.94 31.22
C ASN A 161 9.72 -2.04 30.72
N ILE A 162 9.55 -1.96 29.38
CA ILE A 162 8.47 -1.23 28.73
C ILE A 162 7.49 -2.21 28.06
N ASN A 163 6.21 -1.87 28.07
CA ASN A 163 5.21 -2.69 27.39
C ASN A 163 5.49 -2.72 25.86
N ILE A 164 5.58 -3.92 25.30
CA ILE A 164 5.86 -4.12 23.87
C ILE A 164 4.78 -3.49 22.98
N GLU A 165 3.52 -3.47 23.40
CA GLU A 165 2.44 -2.83 22.63
C GLU A 165 2.63 -1.30 22.57
N HIS A 166 3.18 -0.67 23.62
CA HIS A 166 3.57 0.74 23.56
C HIS A 166 4.68 0.97 22.53
N LEU A 167 5.69 0.10 22.47
CA LEU A 167 6.75 0.19 21.47
C LEU A 167 6.23 0.00 20.05
N ARG A 168 5.32 -0.95 19.84
CA ARG A 168 4.67 -1.18 18.54
C ARG A 168 3.84 0.02 18.11
N ASN A 169 3.08 0.61 19.03
CA ASN A 169 2.27 1.80 18.77
C ASN A 169 3.13 3.04 18.43
N LEU A 170 4.29 3.17 19.07
CA LEU A 170 5.25 4.24 18.78
C LEU A 170 6.02 4.00 17.46
N ASN A 171 6.16 2.73 17.03
CA ASN A 171 6.96 2.32 15.89
C ASN A 171 6.18 1.42 14.91
N PRO A 172 5.02 1.85 14.42
CA PRO A 172 4.11 1.01 13.62
C PRO A 172 4.67 0.64 12.24
N GLN A 173 5.76 1.26 11.81
CA GLN A 173 6.47 0.96 10.57
C GLN A 173 7.18 -0.41 10.59
N TYR A 174 7.53 -0.96 11.75
CA TYR A 174 8.24 -2.24 11.87
C TYR A 174 7.26 -3.41 11.87
N ARG A 175 7.14 -4.10 10.73
CA ARG A 175 6.10 -5.12 10.49
C ARG A 175 6.28 -6.41 11.28
N ARG A 176 7.49 -6.73 11.68
CA ARG A 176 7.87 -7.98 12.37
C ARG A 176 8.65 -7.71 13.65
N ASP A 177 8.42 -6.55 14.25
CA ASP A 177 9.14 -6.10 15.44
C ASP A 177 10.67 -6.03 15.26
N ILE A 178 11.17 -6.02 14.01
CA ILE A 178 12.61 -5.99 13.69
C ILE A 178 13.00 -4.62 13.13
N ILE A 179 13.92 -3.96 13.80
CA ILE A 179 14.62 -2.77 13.33
C ILE A 179 15.86 -3.25 12.57
N ASN A 180 15.91 -3.04 11.27
CA ASN A 180 17.00 -3.50 10.41
C ASN A 180 18.08 -2.40 10.25
N GLY A 181 18.75 -2.07 11.36
CA GLY A 181 19.69 -0.96 11.45
C GLY A 181 21.05 -1.20 10.75
N LEU A 182 21.45 -2.46 10.56
CA LEU A 182 22.73 -2.79 9.90
C LEU A 182 22.83 -2.30 8.45
N ASN A 183 21.71 -2.26 7.71
CA ASN A 183 21.74 -1.84 6.30
C ASN A 183 21.77 -0.31 6.16
N LYS A 184 21.07 0.37 7.02
CA LYS A 184 21.02 1.83 7.15
C LYS A 184 20.52 2.21 8.54
N PRO A 185 20.91 3.37 9.08
CA PRO A 185 20.36 3.84 10.34
C PRO A 185 18.83 3.92 10.31
N MET A 186 18.17 3.33 11.28
CA MET A 186 16.72 3.27 11.40
C MET A 186 16.25 4.04 12.63
N ALA A 187 15.14 4.78 12.49
CA ALA A 187 14.59 5.58 13.57
C ALA A 187 13.77 4.72 14.55
N LEU A 188 14.15 4.71 15.80
CA LEU A 188 13.40 4.12 16.91
C LEU A 188 12.81 5.24 17.75
N ARG A 189 11.49 5.27 17.92
CA ARG A 189 10.79 6.22 18.79
C ARG A 189 10.52 5.58 20.15
N LEU A 190 10.91 6.29 21.20
CA LEU A 190 10.75 5.89 22.59
C LEU A 190 10.14 7.03 23.41
N PRO A 191 9.59 6.75 24.61
CA PRO A 191 9.35 7.78 25.62
C PRO A 191 10.65 8.55 25.90
N SER A 192 10.59 9.88 25.94
CA SER A 192 11.80 10.71 26.13
C SER A 192 12.61 10.34 27.37
N THR A 193 11.94 9.84 28.40
CA THR A 193 12.57 9.39 29.65
C THR A 193 13.44 8.14 29.49
N LEU A 194 13.24 7.35 28.44
CA LEU A 194 13.96 6.08 28.23
C LEU A 194 15.09 6.19 27.20
N ILE A 195 15.28 7.34 26.57
CA ILE A 195 16.34 7.53 25.55
C ILE A 195 17.73 7.32 26.16
N GLY A 196 18.03 7.93 27.32
CA GLY A 196 19.30 7.75 28.03
C GLY A 196 19.54 6.27 28.36
N SER A 197 18.56 5.63 28.99
CA SER A 197 18.64 4.20 29.33
C SER A 197 18.83 3.29 28.12
N PHE A 198 18.23 3.63 26.99
CA PHE A 198 18.44 2.88 25.74
C PHE A 198 19.88 3.00 25.26
N ILE A 199 20.47 4.21 25.27
CA ILE A 199 21.84 4.45 24.81
C ILE A 199 22.83 3.73 25.73
N ASP A 200 22.64 3.84 27.04
CA ASP A 200 23.54 3.23 28.05
C ASP A 200 23.50 1.70 28.03
N GLN A 201 22.35 1.10 27.63
CA GLN A 201 22.14 -0.34 27.67
C GLN A 201 22.06 -0.99 26.25
N GLU A 202 22.47 -0.29 25.20
CA GLU A 202 22.32 -0.77 23.83
C GLU A 202 22.96 -2.15 23.62
N ASP A 203 24.15 -2.39 24.16
CA ASP A 203 24.84 -3.69 24.03
C ASP A 203 24.10 -4.81 24.77
N SER A 204 23.55 -4.55 25.94
CA SER A 204 22.74 -5.49 26.70
C SER A 204 21.43 -5.80 25.99
N ILE A 205 20.80 -4.80 25.37
CA ILE A 205 19.59 -4.95 24.55
C ILE A 205 19.91 -5.86 23.37
N CYS A 206 20.97 -5.58 22.62
CA CYS A 206 21.37 -6.38 21.46
C CYS A 206 21.71 -7.83 21.82
N ALA A 207 22.26 -8.08 23.00
CA ALA A 207 22.64 -9.42 23.45
C ALA A 207 21.44 -10.25 23.95
N TYR A 208 20.36 -9.62 24.40
CA TYR A 208 19.21 -10.33 24.97
C TYR A 208 18.55 -11.25 23.93
N LYS A 209 18.59 -12.57 24.15
CA LYS A 209 17.97 -13.59 23.28
C LYS A 209 18.18 -13.40 21.77
N ALA A 210 19.34 -12.87 21.37
CA ALA A 210 19.61 -12.54 19.96
C ALA A 210 19.41 -13.75 19.05
N ASP A 211 19.95 -14.92 19.43
CA ASP A 211 19.86 -16.15 18.64
C ASP A 211 18.41 -16.65 18.50
N GLU A 212 17.59 -16.53 19.54
CA GLU A 212 16.20 -16.99 19.52
C GLU A 212 15.30 -16.09 18.67
N LEU A 213 15.44 -14.77 18.80
CA LEU A 213 14.57 -13.78 18.16
C LEU A 213 14.88 -13.59 16.67
N PHE A 214 16.15 -13.77 16.28
CA PHE A 214 16.57 -13.66 14.89
C PHE A 214 16.60 -14.98 14.11
N LEU A 215 16.51 -16.14 14.74
CA LEU A 215 16.38 -17.44 14.08
C LEU A 215 15.15 -17.51 13.14
N LYS A 216 14.05 -16.82 13.50
CA LYS A 216 12.87 -16.68 12.63
C LYS A 216 13.15 -15.86 11.36
N ARG A 217 14.30 -15.20 11.26
CA ARG A 217 14.71 -14.38 10.10
C ARG A 217 15.16 -15.23 8.91
N THR A 218 15.69 -16.44 9.14
CA THR A 218 16.15 -17.34 8.07
C THR A 218 15.01 -17.94 7.25
N PHE A 219 13.79 -17.90 7.75
CA PHE A 219 12.57 -18.32 7.07
C PHE A 219 11.70 -17.11 6.71
N VAL A 220 12.26 -16.13 5.99
CA VAL A 220 11.45 -15.14 5.31
C VAL A 220 10.84 -15.83 4.09
N ASP A 221 9.64 -16.35 4.26
CA ASP A 221 8.82 -16.81 3.16
C ASP A 221 8.56 -15.61 2.24
N VAL A 222 9.13 -15.64 1.04
CA VAL A 222 8.95 -14.59 0.00
C VAL A 222 7.52 -14.63 -0.56
N ASN A 223 6.62 -15.28 0.13
CA ASN A 223 5.19 -15.39 -0.16
C ASN A 223 4.34 -14.26 0.45
N ASP A 224 4.86 -13.06 0.60
CA ASP A 224 4.01 -11.87 0.66
C ASP A 224 3.40 -11.64 -0.74
N ALA A 225 2.67 -12.63 -1.23
CA ALA A 225 1.67 -12.42 -2.25
C ALA A 225 0.69 -11.40 -1.67
N GLU A 226 0.48 -10.29 -2.38
CA GLU A 226 -0.62 -9.37 -2.12
C GLU A 226 -1.86 -10.20 -1.76
N PRO A 227 -2.65 -9.80 -0.74
CA PRO A 227 -3.85 -10.52 -0.40
C PRO A 227 -4.67 -10.70 -1.67
N SER A 228 -4.80 -11.94 -2.11
CA SER A 228 -5.61 -12.28 -3.25
C SER A 228 -7.04 -11.88 -2.88
N VAL A 229 -7.53 -10.81 -3.47
CA VAL A 229 -8.93 -10.42 -3.37
C VAL A 229 -9.72 -11.57 -3.97
N SER A 230 -10.18 -12.47 -3.12
CA SER A 230 -11.15 -13.49 -3.50
C SER A 230 -12.41 -12.74 -3.90
N ARG A 231 -12.62 -12.60 -5.21
CA ARG A 231 -13.89 -12.14 -5.75
C ARG A 231 -14.92 -13.22 -5.42
N SER A 232 -15.60 -13.07 -4.29
CA SER A 232 -16.82 -13.80 -4.06
C SER A 232 -17.82 -13.37 -5.12
N ARG A 233 -18.01 -14.23 -6.11
CA ARG A 233 -19.10 -14.10 -7.06
C ARG A 233 -20.40 -14.32 -6.30
N SER A 234 -21.05 -13.24 -5.87
CA SER A 234 -22.44 -13.26 -5.49
C SER A 234 -23.25 -13.68 -6.72
N SER A 235 -23.72 -14.91 -6.71
CA SER A 235 -24.64 -15.45 -7.70
C SER A 235 -26.04 -14.88 -7.45
N TYR A 236 -26.34 -13.74 -8.05
CA TYR A 236 -27.71 -13.33 -8.23
C TYR A 236 -28.28 -14.09 -9.43
N SER A 237 -29.05 -15.13 -9.14
CA SER A 237 -29.89 -15.81 -10.12
C SER A 237 -30.97 -14.86 -10.64
N ARG A 238 -30.82 -14.35 -11.84
CA ARG A 238 -31.93 -13.77 -12.60
C ARG A 238 -32.62 -14.87 -13.36
N ARG A 239 -33.85 -15.19 -12.96
CA ARG A 239 -34.82 -15.93 -13.77
C ARG A 239 -35.01 -15.19 -15.08
N SER A 240 -34.69 -15.80 -16.19
CA SER A 240 -35.05 -15.35 -17.52
C SER A 240 -36.34 -16.01 -17.94
N SER A 241 -37.35 -15.21 -18.23
CA SER A 241 -38.51 -15.61 -19.01
C SER A 241 -38.15 -15.65 -20.49
N SER A 242 -38.58 -16.71 -21.11
CA SER A 242 -38.47 -17.06 -22.53
C SER A 242 -39.26 -16.13 -23.42
N SER A 243 -38.69 -15.78 -24.57
CA SER A 243 -39.49 -15.66 -25.81
C SER A 243 -38.63 -15.92 -27.03
N SER A 244 -39.17 -16.73 -27.91
CA SER A 244 -38.68 -17.25 -29.16
C SER A 244 -38.77 -16.26 -30.32
N SER A 245 -37.82 -16.31 -31.27
CA SER A 245 -38.12 -16.29 -32.71
C SER A 245 -36.84 -16.42 -33.57
N ARG A 246 -36.78 -17.40 -34.29
CA ARG A 246 -36.55 -17.86 -35.69
C ARG A 246 -35.73 -16.95 -36.63
N SER A 247 -34.75 -17.68 -37.26
CA SER A 247 -34.32 -17.70 -38.68
C SER A 247 -33.49 -16.52 -39.17
N SER A 248 -32.34 -16.78 -39.81
CA SER A 248 -32.19 -17.35 -41.16
C SER A 248 -30.70 -17.61 -41.51
N ARG A 249 -30.53 -18.56 -42.43
CA ARG A 249 -29.31 -19.06 -43.05
C ARG A 249 -28.63 -18.01 -43.91
N SER A 250 -27.30 -17.99 -44.00
CA SER A 250 -26.61 -17.99 -45.30
C SER A 250 -25.15 -18.48 -45.17
N SER A 251 -24.77 -19.20 -46.19
CA SER A 251 -23.62 -20.04 -46.42
C SER A 251 -22.40 -19.32 -46.99
N ARG A 252 -21.24 -20.01 -46.93
CA ARG A 252 -20.01 -19.88 -47.75
C ARG A 252 -19.05 -18.77 -47.33
N SER A 253 -17.73 -19.04 -47.11
CA SER A 253 -16.80 -19.78 -47.95
C SER A 253 -15.51 -20.13 -47.20
N LYS A 254 -14.94 -21.30 -47.51
CA LYS A 254 -13.62 -21.78 -47.11
C LYS A 254 -12.53 -20.92 -47.76
N LYS A 255 -11.64 -20.32 -46.97
CA LYS A 255 -10.31 -19.92 -47.46
C LYS A 255 -9.25 -20.47 -46.50
N GLY A 256 -8.46 -21.40 -47.00
CA GLY A 256 -7.34 -21.98 -46.33
C GLY A 256 -6.31 -20.92 -45.95
N LYS A 257 -5.88 -20.91 -44.71
CA LYS A 257 -4.73 -20.13 -44.27
C LYS A 257 -3.59 -21.08 -43.92
N ASN A 258 -2.55 -21.05 -44.71
CA ASN A 258 -1.24 -21.62 -44.51
C ASN A 258 -0.76 -21.31 -43.07
N LYS A 259 -0.63 -22.32 -42.21
CA LYS A 259 0.04 -22.22 -40.91
C LYS A 259 1.55 -22.10 -41.15
N LYS A 260 2.10 -20.89 -41.13
CA LYS A 260 3.54 -20.70 -40.88
C LYS A 260 3.87 -21.31 -39.54
N LYS A 261 4.68 -22.40 -39.49
CA LYS A 261 5.30 -22.93 -38.28
C LYS A 261 6.21 -21.87 -37.68
N THR A 262 5.75 -21.15 -36.67
CA THR A 262 6.57 -20.25 -35.87
C THR A 262 7.54 -21.12 -35.04
N ARG A 263 8.84 -20.94 -35.25
CA ARG A 263 9.91 -21.55 -34.42
C ARG A 263 9.71 -21.10 -32.97
N THR A 264 9.43 -22.04 -32.10
CA THR A 264 9.33 -21.79 -30.65
C THR A 264 10.73 -21.49 -30.10
N LYS A 265 10.91 -20.26 -29.62
CA LYS A 265 12.15 -19.86 -28.93
C LYS A 265 12.07 -20.31 -27.47
N SER A 266 13.09 -21.03 -26.97
CA SER A 266 13.19 -21.45 -25.57
C SER A 266 14.43 -20.85 -24.91
N VAL A 267 14.32 -20.56 -23.61
CA VAL A 267 15.40 -19.98 -22.77
C VAL A 267 15.61 -20.90 -21.57
N THR A 268 16.86 -21.13 -21.18
CA THR A 268 17.19 -21.89 -19.97
C THR A 268 17.08 -20.97 -18.75
N ILE A 269 16.37 -21.41 -17.72
CA ILE A 269 16.19 -20.71 -16.45
C ILE A 269 17.51 -20.74 -15.69
N ARG A 270 18.03 -19.58 -15.29
CA ARG A 270 19.23 -19.44 -14.47
C ARG A 270 18.85 -19.41 -12.99
N ASN A 271 19.84 -19.64 -12.12
CA ASN A 271 19.64 -19.48 -10.68
C ASN A 271 19.28 -18.04 -10.35
N GLY A 272 18.18 -17.81 -9.61
CA GLY A 272 17.67 -16.47 -9.30
C GLY A 272 16.71 -15.85 -10.33
N ASP A 273 16.50 -16.47 -11.51
CA ASP A 273 15.53 -15.94 -12.50
C ASP A 273 14.08 -16.06 -11.99
N THR A 274 13.32 -14.99 -12.16
CA THR A 274 11.86 -14.96 -11.96
C THR A 274 11.11 -15.01 -13.29
N LEU A 275 9.86 -15.50 -13.27
CA LEU A 275 9.00 -15.46 -14.48
C LEU A 275 8.81 -14.06 -15.03
N SER A 276 8.81 -13.04 -14.16
CA SER A 276 8.65 -11.63 -14.54
C SER A 276 9.86 -11.11 -15.30
N GLU A 277 11.07 -11.42 -14.84
CA GLU A 277 12.31 -11.01 -15.50
C GLU A 277 12.53 -11.74 -16.83
N ILE A 278 12.22 -13.05 -16.87
CA ILE A 278 12.28 -13.81 -18.12
C ILE A 278 11.27 -13.25 -19.13
N ALA A 279 10.07 -12.87 -18.69
CA ALA A 279 9.06 -12.25 -19.55
C ALA A 279 9.54 -10.91 -20.08
N ALA A 280 10.08 -10.04 -19.25
CA ALA A 280 10.59 -8.72 -19.62
C ALA A 280 11.76 -8.83 -20.63
N ARG A 281 12.77 -9.68 -20.34
CA ARG A 281 13.91 -9.93 -21.23
C ARG A 281 13.53 -10.49 -22.60
N ASN A 282 12.39 -11.16 -22.73
CA ASN A 282 11.95 -11.78 -23.97
C ASN A 282 10.73 -11.10 -24.63
N GLY A 283 10.37 -9.90 -24.20
CA GLY A 283 9.28 -9.12 -24.77
C GLY A 283 7.91 -9.83 -24.72
N THR A 284 7.66 -10.57 -23.63
CA THR A 284 6.42 -11.32 -23.44
C THR A 284 5.82 -11.06 -22.06
N THR A 285 4.68 -11.64 -21.74
CA THR A 285 4.03 -11.49 -20.44
C THR A 285 4.09 -12.77 -19.62
N VAL A 286 4.10 -12.69 -18.30
CA VAL A 286 4.05 -13.83 -17.38
C VAL A 286 2.86 -14.74 -17.70
N LYS A 287 1.70 -14.15 -18.03
CA LYS A 287 0.49 -14.89 -18.42
C LYS A 287 0.71 -15.75 -19.69
N LYS A 288 1.40 -15.22 -20.69
CA LYS A 288 1.77 -15.97 -21.90
C LYS A 288 2.78 -17.06 -21.62
N LEU A 289 3.82 -16.79 -20.79
CA LEU A 289 4.80 -17.80 -20.39
C LEU A 289 4.16 -18.97 -19.66
N ARG A 290 3.27 -18.71 -18.72
CA ARG A 290 2.54 -19.78 -18.00
C ARG A 290 1.71 -20.63 -18.96
N LYS A 291 0.94 -20.00 -19.87
CA LYS A 291 0.12 -20.69 -20.85
C LYS A 291 0.94 -21.56 -21.79
N LEU A 292 2.10 -21.06 -22.29
CA LEU A 292 2.99 -21.77 -23.19
C LEU A 292 3.67 -22.98 -22.55
N ASN A 293 3.95 -22.92 -21.23
CA ASN A 293 4.68 -23.92 -20.50
C ASN A 293 3.81 -24.75 -19.54
N LYS A 294 2.49 -24.55 -19.52
CA LYS A 294 1.52 -25.21 -18.63
C LYS A 294 1.92 -25.10 -17.13
N ILE A 295 2.40 -23.92 -16.71
CA ILE A 295 2.81 -23.65 -15.34
C ILE A 295 1.63 -23.09 -14.57
N SER A 296 1.22 -23.76 -13.49
CA SER A 296 0.26 -23.29 -12.51
C SER A 296 1.04 -22.71 -11.32
N GLY A 297 1.09 -21.38 -11.18
CA GLY A 297 1.85 -20.72 -10.12
C GLY A 297 3.12 -20.01 -10.60
N ASN A 298 4.01 -19.62 -9.66
CA ASN A 298 5.24 -18.88 -9.92
C ASN A 298 6.51 -19.72 -9.84
N HIS A 299 6.39 -21.02 -9.51
CA HIS A 299 7.55 -21.89 -9.31
C HIS A 299 8.19 -22.29 -10.62
N ILE A 300 9.46 -21.92 -10.81
CA ILE A 300 10.33 -22.36 -11.90
C ILE A 300 11.61 -22.91 -11.30
N ARG A 301 12.17 -23.96 -11.93
CA ARG A 301 13.43 -24.57 -11.47
C ARG A 301 14.56 -24.15 -12.41
N ALA A 302 15.68 -23.68 -11.83
CA ALA A 302 16.90 -23.41 -12.56
C ALA A 302 17.37 -24.66 -13.35
N GLY A 303 17.96 -24.45 -14.51
CA GLY A 303 18.41 -25.52 -15.43
C GLY A 303 17.31 -26.03 -16.38
N LYS A 304 16.01 -25.76 -16.16
CA LYS A 304 14.93 -26.13 -17.10
C LYS A 304 14.79 -25.14 -18.24
N LYS A 305 14.40 -25.64 -19.42
CA LYS A 305 14.09 -24.82 -20.60
C LYS A 305 12.64 -24.31 -20.55
N LEU A 306 12.45 -23.00 -20.70
CA LEU A 306 11.17 -22.33 -20.72
C LEU A 306 10.88 -21.81 -22.14
N LYS A 307 9.73 -22.16 -22.72
CA LYS A 307 9.28 -21.64 -24.02
C LYS A 307 8.86 -20.19 -23.87
N VAL A 308 9.43 -19.26 -24.67
CA VAL A 308 9.18 -17.81 -24.52
C VAL A 308 8.43 -17.22 -25.71
N LYS A 309 8.38 -17.94 -26.85
CA LYS A 309 7.62 -17.53 -28.06
C LYS A 309 7.14 -18.74 -28.84
#